data_e69e0a9b54d013a043517739ab5d64e4
#
_entry.id   e69e0a9b54d013a043517739ab5d64e4
#
_cell.length_a   1.000
_cell.length_b   1.000
_cell.length_c   1.000
_cell.angle_alpha   90.00
_cell.angle_beta   90.00
_cell.angle_gamma   90.00
#
_symmetry.space_group_name_H-M   'P 1'
#
loop_
_entity.id
_entity.type
_entity.pdbx_description
1 polymer ?
#
loop_
_entity_poly.entity_id
_entity_poly.type
_entity_poly.pdbx_seq_one_letter_code
_entity_poly.pdbx_strand_id
1 'polypeptide(L)'
;MIDPKLFIKILNKYSNFITGVPDSLLKNLLSEIDGNFRGKHIISTNEGSSIGLAIGSYLSSRKPSVVYMQNAGLGNAINPLISLADKNVYSIPMVLIIGWRGEVLSNAKQIKDEPQHVSQGKNTINLIKNLNISYKIISGKTKNIEYVLKTLFLKSLKINKPCALVVRKNTFKKLFSKKTQKKKFVLSREKAIEKIITSIPKNSIVVSTT
;
A
#
# COMPACT_ATOMS: atom_id res chain seq x y z
N MET A 1 -15.99 -8.30 5.78
CA MET A 1 -15.00 -7.81 4.80
C MET A 1 -15.50 -6.51 4.18
N ILE A 2 -14.59 -5.58 3.95
CA ILE A 2 -14.88 -4.25 3.38
C ILE A 2 -15.02 -4.36 1.86
N ASP A 3 -16.01 -3.66 1.29
CA ASP A 3 -16.17 -3.55 -0.16
C ASP A 3 -15.14 -2.57 -0.73
N PRO A 4 -14.25 -2.99 -1.66
CA PRO A 4 -13.27 -2.12 -2.28
C PRO A 4 -13.89 -0.91 -3.00
N LYS A 5 -15.04 -1.06 -3.66
CA LYS A 5 -15.73 0.04 -4.36
C LYS A 5 -16.18 1.12 -3.39
N LEU A 6 -16.77 0.71 -2.26
CA LEU A 6 -17.13 1.64 -1.20
C LEU A 6 -15.90 2.38 -0.67
N PHE A 7 -14.79 1.66 -0.47
CA PHE A 7 -13.55 2.26 0.01
C PHE A 7 -13.03 3.32 -0.95
N ILE A 8 -12.96 3.04 -2.26
CA ILE A 8 -12.55 4.00 -3.28
C ILE A 8 -13.53 5.19 -3.37
N LYS A 9 -14.85 4.94 -3.27
CA LYS A 9 -15.85 6.01 -3.22
C LYS A 9 -15.59 6.99 -2.07
N ILE A 10 -15.15 6.50 -0.92
CA ILE A 10 -14.80 7.34 0.23
C ILE A 10 -13.49 8.10 -0.06
N LEU A 11 -12.47 7.46 -0.62
CA LEU A 11 -11.20 8.13 -0.97
C LEU A 11 -11.43 9.30 -1.94
N ASN A 12 -12.34 9.16 -2.91
CA ASN A 12 -12.71 10.23 -3.84
C ASN A 12 -13.25 11.51 -3.18
N LYS A 13 -13.71 11.43 -1.91
CA LYS A 13 -14.18 12.60 -1.16
C LYS A 13 -13.02 13.44 -0.61
N TYR A 14 -11.86 12.81 -0.36
CA TYR A 14 -10.77 13.42 0.40
C TYR A 14 -9.47 13.58 -0.39
N SER A 15 -9.28 12.83 -1.45
CA SER A 15 -8.05 12.82 -2.24
C SER A 15 -8.34 12.85 -3.74
N ASN A 16 -7.45 13.51 -4.47
CA ASN A 16 -7.43 13.50 -5.94
C ASN A 16 -6.17 12.83 -6.52
N PHE A 17 -5.33 12.26 -5.63
CA PHE A 17 -4.09 11.61 -6.06
C PHE A 17 -3.80 10.37 -5.23
N ILE A 18 -3.57 9.25 -5.90
CA ILE A 18 -3.15 7.99 -5.31
C ILE A 18 -1.86 7.53 -5.98
N THR A 19 -0.89 7.10 -5.20
CA THR A 19 0.35 6.50 -5.71
C THR A 19 0.82 5.40 -4.77
N GLY A 20 1.73 4.56 -5.23
CA GLY A 20 2.30 3.53 -4.37
C GLY A 20 2.96 2.40 -5.14
N VAL A 21 3.50 1.45 -4.38
CA VAL A 21 4.04 0.19 -4.89
C VAL A 21 3.02 -0.92 -4.66
N PRO A 22 2.62 -1.69 -5.69
CA PRO A 22 1.61 -2.72 -5.57
C PRO A 22 1.96 -3.77 -4.51
N ASP A 23 0.99 -4.10 -3.68
CA ASP A 23 1.07 -5.12 -2.64
C ASP A 23 -0.01 -6.19 -2.83
N SER A 24 0.37 -7.45 -2.72
CA SER A 24 -0.54 -8.60 -2.89
C SER A 24 -1.69 -8.62 -1.87
N LEU A 25 -1.45 -8.13 -0.65
CA LEU A 25 -2.47 -8.05 0.40
C LEU A 25 -3.55 -7.00 0.06
N LEU A 26 -3.15 -5.93 -0.63
CA LEU A 26 -4.04 -4.86 -1.10
C LEU A 26 -4.63 -5.13 -2.49
N LYS A 27 -4.32 -6.26 -3.14
CA LYS A 27 -4.71 -6.58 -4.52
C LYS A 27 -6.17 -6.27 -4.85
N ASN A 28 -7.10 -6.66 -3.99
CA ASN A 28 -8.53 -6.44 -4.23
C ASN A 28 -8.93 -4.96 -4.19
N LEU A 29 -8.23 -4.14 -3.40
CA LEU A 29 -8.41 -2.70 -3.38
C LEU A 29 -7.80 -2.06 -4.63
N LEU A 30 -6.57 -2.42 -4.96
CA LEU A 30 -5.82 -1.83 -6.07
C LEU A 30 -6.50 -2.08 -7.41
N SER A 31 -7.09 -3.26 -7.62
CA SER A 31 -7.83 -3.58 -8.85
C SER A 31 -9.10 -2.73 -9.08
N GLU A 32 -9.58 -2.02 -8.07
CA GLU A 32 -10.71 -1.10 -8.20
C GLU A 32 -10.30 0.36 -8.39
N ILE A 33 -9.02 0.71 -8.19
CA ILE A 33 -8.57 2.09 -8.31
C ILE A 33 -8.78 2.61 -9.73
N ASP A 34 -8.24 1.92 -10.74
CA ASP A 34 -8.26 2.40 -12.13
C ASP A 34 -9.67 2.58 -12.70
N GLY A 35 -10.66 1.81 -12.21
CA GLY A 35 -12.04 1.90 -12.69
C GLY A 35 -12.95 2.83 -11.86
N ASN A 36 -12.59 3.17 -10.64
CA ASN A 36 -13.49 3.83 -9.69
C ASN A 36 -12.89 5.07 -8.99
N PHE A 37 -11.58 5.26 -9.04
CA PHE A 37 -10.96 6.49 -8.52
C PHE A 37 -11.05 7.61 -9.57
N ARG A 38 -11.51 8.78 -9.14
CA ARG A 38 -11.75 9.94 -10.04
C ARG A 38 -10.52 10.83 -10.19
N GLY A 39 -9.52 10.68 -9.32
CA GLY A 39 -8.27 11.41 -9.39
C GLY A 39 -7.21 10.70 -10.23
N LYS A 40 -5.98 11.15 -10.10
CA LYS A 40 -4.83 10.57 -10.79
C LYS A 40 -4.24 9.42 -9.97
N HIS A 41 -4.02 8.26 -10.59
CA HIS A 41 -3.31 7.12 -10.02
C HIS A 41 -1.99 6.90 -10.74
N ILE A 42 -0.89 6.80 -9.99
CA ILE A 42 0.44 6.52 -10.51
C ILE A 42 1.07 5.38 -9.71
N ILE A 43 1.42 4.29 -10.38
CA ILE A 43 2.25 3.24 -9.81
C ILE A 43 3.69 3.74 -9.80
N SER A 44 4.32 3.73 -8.64
CA SER A 44 5.67 4.22 -8.43
C SER A 44 6.71 3.10 -8.52
N THR A 45 7.95 3.46 -8.79
CA THR A 45 9.08 2.52 -8.86
C THR A 45 9.51 2.01 -7.49
N ASN A 46 9.37 2.82 -6.44
CA ASN A 46 9.64 2.46 -5.05
C ASN A 46 8.84 3.37 -4.09
N GLU A 47 8.82 3.00 -2.82
CA GLU A 47 8.00 3.70 -1.81
C GLU A 47 8.52 5.10 -1.49
N GLY A 48 9.82 5.32 -1.54
CA GLY A 48 10.40 6.66 -1.37
C GLY A 48 9.93 7.62 -2.47
N SER A 49 9.96 7.17 -3.73
CA SER A 49 9.42 7.92 -4.87
C SER A 49 7.91 8.17 -4.73
N SER A 50 7.16 7.20 -4.19
CA SER A 50 5.73 7.38 -3.90
C SER A 50 5.49 8.55 -2.93
N ILE A 51 6.29 8.65 -1.86
CA ILE A 51 6.19 9.77 -0.91
C ILE A 51 6.52 11.09 -1.61
N GLY A 52 7.57 11.13 -2.45
CA GLY A 52 7.92 12.33 -3.22
C GLY A 52 6.79 12.79 -4.15
N LEU A 53 6.18 11.87 -4.90
CA LEU A 53 5.02 12.16 -5.75
C LEU A 53 3.82 12.68 -4.95
N ALA A 54 3.53 12.08 -3.79
CA ALA A 54 2.47 12.52 -2.89
C ALA A 54 2.69 13.93 -2.36
N ILE A 55 3.93 14.27 -2.00
CA ILE A 55 4.35 15.60 -1.56
C ILE A 55 4.12 16.62 -2.69
N GLY A 56 4.63 16.35 -3.89
CA GLY A 56 4.45 17.23 -5.05
C GLY A 56 2.97 17.46 -5.38
N SER A 57 2.16 16.40 -5.34
CA SER A 57 0.71 16.49 -5.54
C SER A 57 0.03 17.36 -4.49
N TYR A 58 0.39 17.22 -3.20
CA TYR A 58 -0.16 18.06 -2.14
C TYR A 58 0.24 19.52 -2.30
N LEU A 59 1.49 19.81 -2.61
CA LEU A 59 1.98 21.19 -2.79
C LEU A 59 1.24 21.91 -3.93
N SER A 60 0.86 21.18 -4.99
CA SER A 60 0.14 21.76 -6.13
C SER A 60 -1.37 21.87 -5.90
N SER A 61 -1.99 20.88 -5.24
CA SER A 61 -3.46 20.78 -5.14
C SER A 61 -4.04 21.13 -3.78
N ARG A 62 -3.21 21.17 -2.74
CA ARG A 62 -3.59 21.30 -1.33
C ARG A 62 -4.57 20.23 -0.83
N LYS A 63 -4.69 19.12 -1.56
CA LYS A 63 -5.47 17.96 -1.14
C LYS A 63 -4.53 16.84 -0.68
N PRO A 64 -4.78 16.22 0.49
CA PRO A 64 -3.96 15.09 0.96
C PRO A 64 -3.94 13.96 -0.04
N SER A 65 -2.75 13.48 -0.35
CA SER A 65 -2.55 12.32 -1.22
C SER A 65 -2.70 11.01 -0.45
N VAL A 66 -2.98 9.94 -1.17
CA VAL A 66 -2.95 8.58 -0.63
C VAL A 66 -1.72 7.85 -1.18
N VAL A 67 -0.96 7.22 -0.29
CA VAL A 67 0.18 6.37 -0.66
C VAL A 67 -0.06 4.96 -0.14
N TYR A 68 -0.04 3.98 -1.04
CA TYR A 68 -0.18 2.57 -0.65
C TYR A 68 1.14 1.82 -0.79
N MET A 69 1.37 0.87 0.12
CA MET A 69 2.57 0.04 0.13
C MET A 69 2.38 -1.22 0.97
N GLN A 70 3.26 -2.19 0.80
CA GLN A 70 3.45 -3.25 1.77
C GLN A 70 4.20 -2.71 2.99
N ASN A 71 4.02 -3.30 4.16
CA ASN A 71 4.77 -2.89 5.37
C ASN A 71 6.30 -2.99 5.21
N ALA A 72 6.79 -3.87 4.35
CA ALA A 72 8.21 -3.94 3.98
C ALA A 72 8.72 -2.63 3.36
N GLY A 73 7.89 -1.96 2.58
CA GLY A 73 8.21 -0.71 1.91
C GLY A 73 8.38 0.50 2.85
N LEU A 74 7.95 0.38 4.11
CA LEU A 74 8.19 1.43 5.09
C LEU A 74 9.67 1.78 5.24
N GLY A 75 10.58 0.79 5.11
CA GLY A 75 12.01 1.01 5.14
C GLY A 75 12.46 2.04 4.09
N ASN A 76 11.98 1.92 2.86
CA ASN A 76 12.29 2.84 1.75
C ASN A 76 11.61 4.21 1.92
N ALA A 77 10.51 4.28 2.66
CA ALA A 77 9.74 5.50 2.88
C ALA A 77 10.24 6.35 4.07
N ILE A 78 11.08 5.79 4.96
CA ILE A 78 11.52 6.47 6.20
C ILE A 78 12.14 7.84 5.88
N ASN A 79 13.13 7.88 5.01
CA ASN A 79 13.84 9.12 4.72
C ASN A 79 12.91 10.23 4.22
N PRO A 80 12.11 10.08 3.15
CA PRO A 80 11.25 11.16 2.69
C PRO A 80 10.09 11.47 3.67
N LEU A 81 9.66 10.53 4.51
CA LEU A 81 8.69 10.82 5.56
C LEU A 81 9.25 11.74 6.63
N ILE A 82 10.51 11.56 7.01
CA ILE A 82 11.18 12.38 8.03
C ILE A 82 11.75 13.66 7.43
N SER A 83 12.46 13.57 6.29
CA SER A 83 13.21 14.69 5.73
C SER A 83 12.35 15.66 4.93
N LEU A 84 11.14 15.26 4.52
CA LEU A 84 10.27 16.10 3.71
C LEU A 84 8.88 16.25 4.32
N ALA A 85 8.19 15.15 4.66
CA ALA A 85 6.77 15.21 5.06
C ALA A 85 6.54 15.59 6.52
N ASP A 86 7.58 15.56 7.38
CA ASP A 86 7.44 15.86 8.80
C ASP A 86 6.98 17.31 9.05
N LYS A 87 6.29 17.50 10.19
CA LYS A 87 5.75 18.80 10.61
C LYS A 87 6.83 19.88 10.69
N ASN A 88 8.05 19.52 11.07
CA ASN A 88 9.15 20.46 11.25
C ASN A 88 9.89 20.78 9.92
N VAL A 89 9.49 20.18 8.80
CA VAL A 89 10.07 20.38 7.48
C VAL A 89 9.04 21.05 6.56
N TYR A 90 8.33 20.27 5.71
CA TYR A 90 7.33 20.84 4.80
C TYR A 90 5.89 20.66 5.28
N SER A 91 5.67 19.96 6.38
CA SER A 91 4.33 19.79 7.00
C SER A 91 3.30 19.22 6.02
N ILE A 92 3.59 18.07 5.42
CA ILE A 92 2.76 17.48 4.37
C ILE A 92 1.76 16.46 4.93
N PRO A 93 0.46 16.76 4.91
CA PRO A 93 -0.56 15.76 5.22
C PRO A 93 -0.73 14.76 4.10
N MET A 94 -0.79 13.47 4.43
CA MET A 94 -1.10 12.37 3.53
C MET A 94 -1.63 11.17 4.30
N VAL A 95 -2.28 10.23 3.61
CA VAL A 95 -2.74 8.98 4.21
C VAL A 95 -1.97 7.82 3.60
N LEU A 96 -1.24 7.09 4.46
CA LEU A 96 -0.52 5.88 4.08
C LEU A 96 -1.44 4.67 4.26
N ILE A 97 -1.64 3.86 3.22
CA ILE A 97 -2.36 2.58 3.27
C ILE A 97 -1.33 1.46 3.25
N ILE A 98 -1.13 0.80 4.39
CA ILE A 98 -0.04 -0.15 4.58
C ILE A 98 -0.60 -1.55 4.73
N GLY A 99 -0.33 -2.43 3.77
CA GLY A 99 -0.64 -3.85 3.86
C GLY A 99 0.27 -4.52 4.88
N TRP A 100 -0.29 -5.14 5.93
CA TRP A 100 0.49 -5.71 7.03
C TRP A 100 0.74 -7.21 6.84
N ARG A 101 1.83 -7.56 6.14
CA ARG A 101 2.34 -8.93 6.04
C ARG A 101 3.00 -9.32 7.35
N GLY A 102 2.91 -10.61 7.71
CA GLY A 102 3.44 -11.10 8.99
C GLY A 102 2.79 -10.44 10.21
N GLU A 103 1.50 -10.11 10.13
CA GLU A 103 0.79 -9.35 11.17
C GLU A 103 0.82 -10.05 12.54
N VAL A 104 0.88 -9.26 13.60
CA VAL A 104 0.79 -9.71 14.99
C VAL A 104 -0.64 -9.55 15.49
N LEU A 105 -1.19 -10.62 16.06
CA LEU A 105 -2.53 -10.63 16.64
C LEU A 105 -2.53 -10.02 18.06
N SER A 106 -3.72 -9.72 18.59
CA SER A 106 -3.88 -9.13 19.93
C SER A 106 -3.31 -9.96 21.07
N ASN A 107 -3.20 -11.29 20.89
CA ASN A 107 -2.61 -12.23 21.84
C ASN A 107 -1.09 -12.44 21.64
N ALA A 108 -0.42 -11.52 20.97
CA ALA A 108 1.00 -11.60 20.59
C ALA A 108 1.37 -12.76 19.65
N LYS A 109 0.41 -13.59 19.24
CA LYS A 109 0.63 -14.60 18.19
C LYS A 109 0.81 -13.91 16.84
N GLN A 110 1.75 -14.43 16.06
CA GLN A 110 1.99 -13.93 14.71
C GLN A 110 1.41 -14.89 13.67
N ILE A 111 0.82 -14.33 12.63
CA ILE A 111 0.34 -15.13 11.50
C ILE A 111 1.55 -15.71 10.75
N LYS A 112 1.49 -17.01 10.45
CA LYS A 112 2.52 -17.68 9.64
C LYS A 112 2.63 -17.00 8.28
N ASP A 113 3.82 -16.57 7.96
CA ASP A 113 4.18 -15.93 6.68
C ASP A 113 5.63 -16.32 6.35
N GLU A 114 6.17 -15.83 5.25
CA GLU A 114 7.57 -16.04 4.87
C GLU A 114 8.51 -15.36 5.89
N PRO A 115 9.74 -15.89 6.10
CA PRO A 115 10.65 -15.42 7.15
C PRO A 115 10.85 -13.90 7.19
N GLN A 116 11.06 -13.27 6.03
CA GLN A 116 11.22 -11.81 5.92
C GLN A 116 9.96 -11.06 6.36
N HIS A 117 8.78 -11.56 6.02
CA HIS A 117 7.52 -10.94 6.43
C HIS A 117 7.24 -11.11 7.92
N VAL A 118 7.68 -12.21 8.52
CA VAL A 118 7.58 -12.43 9.98
C VAL A 118 8.36 -11.35 10.72
N SER A 119 9.62 -11.11 10.35
CA SER A 119 10.45 -10.07 10.97
C SER A 119 9.88 -8.66 10.76
N GLN A 120 9.50 -8.32 9.54
CA GLN A 120 8.93 -7.01 9.22
C GLN A 120 7.59 -6.79 9.90
N GLY A 121 6.74 -7.82 9.97
CA GLY A 121 5.42 -7.75 10.59
C GLY A 121 5.49 -7.41 12.07
N LYS A 122 6.46 -7.99 12.81
CA LYS A 122 6.71 -7.66 14.23
C LYS A 122 7.08 -6.19 14.44
N ASN A 123 7.85 -5.63 13.52
CA ASN A 123 8.41 -4.28 13.66
C ASN A 123 7.49 -3.18 13.09
N THR A 124 6.50 -3.52 12.27
CA THR A 124 5.65 -2.57 11.53
C THR A 124 5.04 -1.49 12.42
N ILE A 125 4.37 -1.89 13.49
CA ILE A 125 3.67 -0.94 14.38
C ILE A 125 4.67 -0.08 15.17
N ASN A 126 5.77 -0.67 15.62
CA ASN A 126 6.81 0.06 16.35
C ASN A 126 7.49 1.08 15.43
N LEU A 127 7.75 0.73 14.17
CA LEU A 127 8.31 1.66 13.20
C LEU A 127 7.39 2.86 12.94
N ILE A 128 6.09 2.61 12.74
CA ILE A 128 5.09 3.68 12.58
C ILE A 128 5.04 4.60 13.81
N LYS A 129 5.13 4.02 15.03
CA LYS A 129 5.17 4.79 16.28
C LYS A 129 6.46 5.62 16.40
N ASN A 130 7.61 5.03 16.08
CA ASN A 130 8.91 5.70 16.13
C ASN A 130 9.00 6.87 15.13
N LEU A 131 8.31 6.76 13.98
CA LEU A 131 8.13 7.86 13.03
C LEU A 131 7.12 8.92 13.51
N ASN A 132 6.54 8.73 14.68
CA ASN A 132 5.54 9.63 15.25
C ASN A 132 4.31 9.82 14.32
N ILE A 133 3.94 8.76 13.60
CA ILE A 133 2.81 8.72 12.67
C ILE A 133 1.59 8.16 13.39
N SER A 134 0.51 8.94 13.42
CA SER A 134 -0.79 8.46 13.94
C SER A 134 -1.37 7.39 13.02
N TYR A 135 -1.87 6.29 13.60
CA TYR A 135 -2.39 5.19 12.79
C TYR A 135 -3.70 4.61 13.30
N LYS A 136 -4.40 3.92 12.40
CA LYS A 136 -5.53 3.04 12.68
C LYS A 136 -5.29 1.68 12.02
N ILE A 137 -5.74 0.61 12.67
CA ILE A 137 -5.67 -0.74 12.11
C ILE A 137 -7.08 -1.14 11.70
N ILE A 138 -7.23 -1.65 10.47
CA ILE A 138 -8.49 -2.17 9.96
C ILE A 138 -8.40 -3.66 9.60
N SER A 139 -9.54 -4.30 9.66
CA SER A 139 -9.73 -5.71 9.29
C SER A 139 -11.06 -5.90 8.57
N GLY A 140 -11.31 -7.09 8.07
CA GLY A 140 -12.60 -7.44 7.48
C GLY A 140 -13.82 -7.29 8.42
N LYS A 141 -13.58 -7.12 9.73
CA LYS A 141 -14.61 -6.91 10.75
C LYS A 141 -14.85 -5.42 11.08
N THR A 142 -14.10 -4.50 10.48
CA THR A 142 -14.28 -3.05 10.70
C THR A 142 -15.65 -2.62 10.22
N LYS A 143 -16.49 -2.10 11.14
CA LYS A 143 -17.90 -1.77 10.86
C LYS A 143 -18.06 -0.46 10.08
N ASN A 144 -17.44 0.62 10.52
CA ASN A 144 -17.62 1.96 9.94
C ASN A 144 -16.32 2.45 9.30
N ILE A 145 -16.05 1.97 8.09
CA ILE A 145 -14.83 2.37 7.35
C ILE A 145 -14.87 3.83 6.92
N GLU A 146 -16.02 4.40 6.66
CA GLU A 146 -16.16 5.82 6.30
C GLU A 146 -15.71 6.73 7.44
N TYR A 147 -16.15 6.44 8.66
CA TYR A 147 -15.71 7.17 9.85
C TYR A 147 -14.18 7.05 10.06
N VAL A 148 -13.63 5.85 9.89
CA VAL A 148 -12.18 5.62 10.05
C VAL A 148 -11.38 6.45 9.06
N LEU A 149 -11.75 6.41 7.77
CA LEU A 149 -11.07 7.19 6.73
C LEU A 149 -11.24 8.70 6.94
N LYS A 150 -12.47 9.16 7.18
CA LYS A 150 -12.75 10.57 7.49
C LYS A 150 -11.87 11.07 8.61
N THR A 151 -11.82 10.35 9.73
CA THR A 151 -11.02 10.76 10.89
C THR A 151 -9.52 10.79 10.60
N LEU A 152 -9.00 9.85 9.79
CA LEU A 152 -7.58 9.85 9.38
C LEU A 152 -7.25 11.06 8.52
N PHE A 153 -8.05 11.35 7.50
CA PHE A 153 -7.83 12.51 6.63
C PHE A 153 -7.92 13.82 7.39
N LEU A 154 -8.96 14.00 8.20
CA LEU A 154 -9.12 15.22 9.03
C LEU A 154 -7.98 15.36 10.06
N LYS A 155 -7.55 14.24 10.67
CA LYS A 155 -6.41 14.26 11.58
C LYS A 155 -5.13 14.65 10.86
N SER A 156 -4.84 14.04 9.71
CA SER A 156 -3.65 14.35 8.91
C SER A 156 -3.59 15.85 8.55
N LEU A 157 -4.70 16.41 8.10
CA LEU A 157 -4.82 17.85 7.83
C LEU A 157 -4.63 18.70 9.10
N LYS A 158 -5.28 18.33 10.22
CA LYS A 158 -5.19 19.10 11.48
C LYS A 158 -3.78 19.16 12.03
N ILE A 159 -3.02 18.05 11.95
CA ILE A 159 -1.66 18.00 12.52
C ILE A 159 -0.57 18.30 11.48
N ASN A 160 -0.96 18.49 10.22
CA ASN A 160 -0.03 18.67 9.07
C ASN A 160 1.06 17.60 9.00
N LYS A 161 0.66 16.33 9.12
CA LYS A 161 1.57 15.16 9.11
C LYS A 161 0.92 13.97 8.41
N PRO A 162 1.72 13.01 7.94
CA PRO A 162 1.21 11.72 7.51
C PRO A 162 0.41 11.01 8.62
N CYS A 163 -0.66 10.32 8.24
CA CYS A 163 -1.38 9.36 9.06
C CYS A 163 -1.42 8.01 8.34
N ALA A 164 -1.44 6.90 9.08
CA ALA A 164 -1.40 5.57 8.50
C ALA A 164 -2.68 4.75 8.75
N LEU A 165 -3.11 4.03 7.74
CA LEU A 165 -4.12 2.99 7.79
C LEU A 165 -3.44 1.64 7.58
N VAL A 166 -3.30 0.88 8.65
CA VAL A 166 -2.68 -0.46 8.60
C VAL A 166 -3.77 -1.49 8.30
N VAL A 167 -3.57 -2.23 7.24
CA VAL A 167 -4.57 -3.15 6.68
C VAL A 167 -4.18 -4.59 6.96
N ARG A 168 -5.01 -5.31 7.72
CA ARG A 168 -4.84 -6.74 8.02
C ARG A 168 -5.15 -7.62 6.81
N LYS A 169 -4.65 -8.86 6.84
CA LYS A 169 -4.98 -9.89 5.84
C LYS A 169 -6.51 -10.08 5.74
N ASN A 170 -7.00 -10.35 4.53
CA ASN A 170 -8.42 -10.59 4.24
C ASN A 170 -9.37 -9.43 4.66
N THR A 171 -8.90 -8.20 4.66
CA THR A 171 -9.73 -7.03 4.95
C THR A 171 -10.73 -6.76 3.85
N PHE A 172 -10.32 -6.82 2.59
CA PHE A 172 -11.17 -6.50 1.44
C PHE A 172 -11.87 -7.74 0.88
N LYS A 173 -13.11 -7.56 0.41
CA LYS A 173 -13.86 -8.60 -0.32
C LYS A 173 -13.08 -8.98 -1.59
N LYS A 174 -13.09 -10.27 -1.91
CA LYS A 174 -12.60 -10.74 -3.21
C LYS A 174 -13.51 -10.20 -4.29
N LEU A 175 -12.92 -9.62 -5.31
CA LEU A 175 -13.66 -9.25 -6.51
C LEU A 175 -13.77 -10.49 -7.39
N PHE A 176 -14.98 -10.78 -7.82
CA PHE A 176 -15.16 -11.72 -8.92
C PHE A 176 -14.64 -11.01 -10.18
N SER A 177 -13.42 -11.35 -10.64
CA SER A 177 -12.94 -10.84 -11.90
C SER A 177 -13.95 -11.24 -12.98
N LYS A 178 -14.50 -10.24 -13.69
CA LYS A 178 -15.12 -10.51 -14.98
C LYS A 178 -14.09 -11.33 -15.76
N LYS A 179 -14.51 -12.48 -16.30
CA LYS A 179 -13.69 -13.47 -17.04
C LYS A 179 -12.47 -12.80 -17.65
N THR A 180 -11.27 -13.23 -17.18
CA THR A 180 -9.99 -12.87 -17.80
C THR A 180 -10.15 -12.98 -19.31
N GLN A 181 -9.91 -11.88 -20.03
CA GLN A 181 -9.78 -11.93 -21.47
C GLN A 181 -8.85 -13.11 -21.80
N LYS A 182 -9.27 -13.97 -22.75
CA LYS A 182 -8.46 -15.09 -23.21
C LYS A 182 -7.04 -14.58 -23.46
N LYS A 183 -6.07 -15.16 -22.75
CA LYS A 183 -4.67 -14.75 -22.81
C LYS A 183 -4.24 -14.71 -24.27
N LYS A 184 -3.79 -13.56 -24.77
CA LYS A 184 -3.17 -13.39 -26.09
C LYS A 184 -1.80 -14.10 -26.19
N PHE A 185 -1.29 -14.66 -25.09
CA PHE A 185 0.05 -15.25 -25.02
C PHE A 185 -0.01 -16.76 -25.18
N VAL A 186 0.83 -17.27 -26.07
CA VAL A 186 0.95 -18.71 -26.40
C VAL A 186 1.59 -19.49 -25.23
N LEU A 187 2.48 -18.83 -24.46
CA LEU A 187 3.19 -19.46 -23.35
C LEU A 187 2.59 -19.05 -22.01
N SER A 188 2.46 -20.00 -21.07
CA SER A 188 2.27 -19.68 -19.67
C SER A 188 3.57 -19.10 -19.08
N ARG A 189 3.47 -18.43 -17.89
CA ARG A 189 4.64 -17.90 -17.18
C ARG A 189 5.68 -19.00 -16.91
N GLU A 190 5.22 -20.16 -16.46
CA GLU A 190 6.07 -21.31 -16.13
C GLU A 190 6.82 -21.83 -17.36
N LYS A 191 6.11 -22.01 -18.48
CA LYS A 191 6.72 -22.42 -19.75
C LYS A 191 7.70 -21.39 -20.30
N ALA A 192 7.43 -20.09 -20.09
CA ALA A 192 8.36 -19.04 -20.50
C ALA A 192 9.64 -19.09 -19.66
N ILE A 193 9.52 -19.27 -18.34
CA ILE A 193 10.68 -19.42 -17.44
C ILE A 193 11.49 -20.67 -17.82
N GLU A 194 10.84 -21.81 -18.03
CA GLU A 194 11.48 -23.04 -18.45
C GLU A 194 12.31 -22.85 -19.75
N LYS A 195 11.68 -22.21 -20.76
CA LYS A 195 12.39 -21.91 -22.02
C LYS A 195 13.61 -21.01 -21.83
N ILE A 196 13.47 -19.96 -20.99
CA ILE A 196 14.59 -19.07 -20.68
C ILE A 196 15.73 -19.86 -20.03
N ILE A 197 15.43 -20.62 -18.95
CA ILE A 197 16.44 -21.38 -18.20
C ILE A 197 17.14 -22.40 -19.11
N THR A 198 16.41 -23.06 -20.00
CA THR A 198 16.99 -24.05 -20.92
C THR A 198 17.79 -23.45 -22.08
N SER A 199 17.60 -22.16 -22.37
CA SER A 199 18.25 -21.44 -23.48
C SER A 199 19.46 -20.63 -23.08
N ILE A 200 19.67 -20.36 -21.78
CA ILE A 200 20.83 -19.60 -21.31
C ILE A 200 22.09 -20.47 -21.27
N PRO A 201 23.30 -19.88 -21.47
CA PRO A 201 24.56 -20.59 -21.37
C PRO A 201 24.76 -21.22 -19.98
N LYS A 202 25.42 -22.39 -19.91
CA LYS A 202 25.65 -23.14 -18.67
C LYS A 202 26.32 -22.32 -17.54
N ASN A 203 27.13 -21.34 -17.92
CA ASN A 203 27.85 -20.48 -16.95
C ASN A 203 27.11 -19.19 -16.59
N SER A 204 25.83 -19.06 -16.93
CA SER A 204 25.04 -17.88 -16.61
C SER A 204 24.63 -17.85 -15.14
N ILE A 205 24.71 -16.67 -14.54
CA ILE A 205 24.12 -16.41 -13.20
C ILE A 205 22.68 -15.97 -13.41
N VAL A 206 21.74 -16.66 -12.78
CA VAL A 206 20.31 -16.31 -12.82
C VAL A 206 19.91 -15.70 -11.49
N VAL A 207 19.45 -14.46 -11.53
CA VAL A 207 18.86 -13.77 -10.35
C VAL A 207 17.35 -13.69 -10.56
N SER A 208 16.60 -14.28 -9.65
CA SER A 208 15.13 -14.21 -9.67
C SER A 208 14.58 -13.49 -8.45
N THR A 209 13.42 -12.86 -8.61
CA THR A 209 12.62 -12.36 -7.50
C THR A 209 11.56 -13.40 -7.12
N THR A 210 11.16 -13.42 -5.88
CA THR A 210 10.06 -14.27 -5.38
C THR A 210 8.69 -13.76 -5.82
#